data_92de64ef67eba6579a9651225c4e55ed
#
_entry.id   92de64ef67eba6579a9651225c4e55ed
#
_cell.length_a   1.000
_cell.length_b   1.000
_cell.length_c   1.000
_cell.angle_alpha   90.00
_cell.angle_beta   90.00
_cell.angle_gamma   90.00
#
_symmetry.space_group_name_H-M   'P 1'
#
loop_
_entity.id
_entity.type
_entity.pdbx_description
1 polymer ?
#
loop_
_entity_poly.entity_id
_entity_poly.type
_entity_poly.pdbx_seq_one_letter_code
_entity_poly.pdbx_strand_id
1 'polypeptide(L)'
;PPTMPEAREIAVYISVFVDADHGGDQITRRSRTGVLIYINKAPIIWWSKRQNTVETSTYGSELVAMRLAVEMIKALKYKLWMFGIEIMEDETKIFCDNNSVVINTSIPESTLKKKHHSINFNYVREAVAAKVILIFKVDTGSNLADLFTKLLNKLKRKEVIQKILR
;
A
#
# COMPACT_ATOMS: atom_id res chain seq x y z
N PRO A 1 -3.06 4.85 27.77
CA PRO A 1 -3.32 6.02 28.61
C PRO A 1 -4.68 5.87 29.33
N PRO A 2 -4.82 6.34 30.57
CA PRO A 2 -6.07 6.21 31.32
C PRO A 2 -7.26 6.94 30.72
N THR A 3 -7.07 7.67 29.63
CA THR A 3 -8.08 8.43 28.90
C THR A 3 -8.50 7.78 27.57
N MET A 4 -8.02 6.56 27.30
CA MET A 4 -8.48 5.87 26.07
C MET A 4 -9.96 5.51 26.17
N PRO A 5 -10.74 5.74 25.11
CA PRO A 5 -12.10 5.21 25.06
C PRO A 5 -12.07 3.68 25.13
N GLU A 6 -13.05 3.10 25.79
CA GLU A 6 -13.24 1.65 25.79
C GLU A 6 -13.47 1.15 24.36
N ALA A 7 -12.91 -0.03 24.03
CA ALA A 7 -13.09 -0.64 22.73
C ALA A 7 -14.59 -0.87 22.46
N ARG A 8 -15.04 -0.42 21.30
CA ARG A 8 -16.40 -0.76 20.83
C ARG A 8 -16.38 -2.21 20.34
N GLU A 9 -17.39 -2.97 20.63
CA GLU A 9 -17.50 -4.43 20.46
C GLU A 9 -17.21 -4.99 19.05
N ILE A 10 -16.97 -4.16 18.04
CA ILE A 10 -16.75 -4.59 16.66
C ILE A 10 -15.28 -4.35 16.30
N ALA A 11 -14.51 -5.41 16.33
CA ALA A 11 -13.16 -5.40 15.82
C ALA A 11 -13.14 -5.38 14.28
N VAL A 12 -12.19 -4.65 13.71
CA VAL A 12 -12.04 -4.48 12.26
C VAL A 12 -10.71 -5.00 11.75
N TYR A 13 -10.64 -5.40 10.50
CA TYR A 13 -9.39 -5.69 9.80
C TYR A 13 -9.16 -4.70 8.67
N ILE A 14 -7.87 -4.41 8.41
CA ILE A 14 -7.43 -3.49 7.37
C ILE A 14 -6.75 -4.27 6.27
N SER A 15 -7.12 -4.03 5.03
CA SER A 15 -6.41 -4.53 3.86
C SER A 15 -6.14 -3.42 2.85
N VAL A 16 -5.00 -3.51 2.14
CA VAL A 16 -4.51 -2.44 1.28
C VAL A 16 -4.02 -3.00 -0.05
N PHE A 17 -4.41 -2.37 -1.14
CA PHE A 17 -3.84 -2.58 -2.47
C PHE A 17 -2.96 -1.39 -2.81
N VAL A 18 -1.78 -1.66 -3.35
CA VAL A 18 -0.81 -0.64 -3.75
C VAL A 18 -0.26 -0.92 -5.14
N ASP A 19 -0.06 0.13 -5.93
CA ASP A 19 0.51 0.08 -7.27
C ASP A 19 1.26 1.37 -7.58
N ALA A 20 2.22 1.31 -8.52
CA ALA A 20 2.82 2.48 -9.13
C ALA A 20 2.98 2.30 -10.64
N ASP A 21 2.58 3.27 -11.44
CA ASP A 21 3.07 3.36 -12.81
C ASP A 21 4.53 3.82 -12.83
N HIS A 22 5.34 3.27 -13.68
CA HIS A 22 6.74 3.72 -13.81
C HIS A 22 6.88 4.77 -14.91
N GLY A 23 7.18 6.03 -14.50
CA GLY A 23 7.42 7.12 -15.43
C GLY A 23 6.24 7.47 -16.34
N GLY A 24 5.01 7.28 -15.87
CA GLY A 24 3.78 7.48 -16.64
C GLY A 24 3.54 8.92 -17.08
N ASP A 25 4.05 9.90 -16.37
CA ASP A 25 4.05 11.30 -16.81
C ASP A 25 5.14 11.51 -17.87
N GLN A 26 4.73 11.68 -19.12
CA GLN A 26 5.64 11.79 -20.27
C GLN A 26 6.52 13.04 -20.23
N ILE A 27 6.08 14.11 -19.57
CA ILE A 27 6.80 15.37 -19.48
C ILE A 27 7.82 15.33 -18.34
N THR A 28 7.36 15.00 -17.14
CA THR A 28 8.20 15.03 -15.93
C THR A 28 8.86 13.70 -15.61
N ARG A 29 8.48 12.62 -16.29
CA ARG A 29 8.92 11.23 -16.07
C ARG A 29 8.68 10.73 -14.64
N ARG A 30 7.81 11.39 -13.90
CA ARG A 30 7.40 10.99 -12.55
C ARG A 30 6.37 9.88 -12.61
N SER A 31 6.50 8.94 -11.71
CA SER A 31 5.56 7.86 -11.49
C SER A 31 4.31 8.35 -10.75
N ARG A 32 3.23 7.60 -10.84
CA ARG A 32 2.00 7.81 -10.06
C ARG A 32 1.84 6.68 -9.07
N THR A 33 1.54 7.00 -7.83
CA THR A 33 1.19 6.03 -6.79
C THR A 33 -0.32 5.90 -6.71
N GLY A 34 -0.81 4.68 -6.63
CA GLY A 34 -2.18 4.31 -6.33
C GLY A 34 -2.25 3.52 -5.03
N VAL A 35 -3.16 3.90 -4.14
CA VAL A 35 -3.42 3.19 -2.88
C VAL A 35 -4.93 3.05 -2.69
N LEU A 36 -5.38 1.86 -2.31
CA LEU A 36 -6.76 1.57 -1.96
C LEU A 36 -6.78 0.85 -0.62
N ILE A 37 -7.44 1.44 0.37
CA ILE A 37 -7.52 0.90 1.74
C ILE A 37 -8.96 0.52 2.05
N TYR A 38 -9.12 -0.70 2.54
CA TYR A 38 -10.37 -1.23 3.06
C TYR A 38 -10.35 -1.30 4.60
N ILE A 39 -11.49 -1.05 5.20
CA ILE A 39 -11.84 -1.56 6.53
C ILE A 39 -12.91 -2.63 6.32
N ASN A 40 -12.61 -3.85 6.72
CA ASN A 40 -13.43 -5.02 6.42
C ASN A 40 -13.62 -5.15 4.88
N LYS A 41 -14.85 -5.04 4.40
CA LYS A 41 -15.20 -5.08 2.97
C LYS A 41 -15.45 -3.71 2.36
N ALA A 42 -15.39 -2.63 3.16
CA ALA A 42 -15.68 -1.29 2.69
C ALA A 42 -14.40 -0.56 2.25
N PRO A 43 -14.33 -0.05 1.02
CA PRO A 43 -13.25 0.83 0.60
C PRO A 43 -13.43 2.19 1.29
N ILE A 44 -12.44 2.61 2.09
CA ILE A 44 -12.53 3.84 2.88
C ILE A 44 -11.57 4.93 2.41
N ILE A 45 -10.44 4.55 1.83
CA ILE A 45 -9.47 5.47 1.27
C ILE A 45 -9.06 4.98 -0.12
N TRP A 46 -9.18 5.84 -1.10
CA TRP A 46 -8.60 5.67 -2.43
C TRP A 46 -7.76 6.90 -2.75
N TRP A 47 -6.55 6.68 -3.21
CA TRP A 47 -5.59 7.74 -3.39
C TRP A 47 -4.77 7.54 -4.67
N SER A 48 -4.64 8.61 -5.45
CA SER A 48 -3.87 8.63 -6.68
C SER A 48 -3.11 9.94 -6.76
N LYS A 49 -1.77 9.87 -6.71
CA LYS A 49 -0.94 11.06 -6.75
C LYS A 49 0.38 10.81 -7.48
N ARG A 50 0.83 11.78 -8.24
CA ARG A 50 2.16 11.78 -8.84
C ARG A 50 3.23 11.84 -7.75
N GLN A 51 4.26 11.01 -7.88
CA GLN A 51 5.41 10.99 -6.97
C GLN A 51 6.22 12.29 -7.09
N ASN A 52 6.86 12.69 -6.01
CA ASN A 52 7.70 13.90 -6.01
C ASN A 52 9.10 13.65 -6.61
N THR A 53 9.52 12.38 -6.66
CA THR A 53 10.81 11.94 -7.21
C THR A 53 10.63 11.27 -8.56
N VAL A 54 11.69 11.23 -9.36
CA VAL A 54 11.79 10.43 -10.58
C VAL A 54 12.60 9.18 -10.23
N GLU A 55 11.95 8.04 -10.34
CA GLU A 55 12.59 6.76 -10.05
C GLU A 55 13.18 6.13 -11.33
N THR A 56 14.35 5.53 -11.20
CA THR A 56 15.09 4.95 -12.33
C THR A 56 14.65 3.53 -12.67
N SER A 57 13.71 2.96 -11.95
CA SER A 57 13.23 1.59 -12.15
C SER A 57 11.81 1.41 -11.63
N THR A 58 11.08 0.46 -12.18
CA THR A 58 9.76 0.03 -11.69
C THR A 58 9.82 -0.35 -10.22
N TYR A 59 10.85 -1.08 -9.80
CA TYR A 59 11.09 -1.41 -8.39
C TYR A 59 11.13 -0.16 -7.50
N GLY A 60 11.83 0.91 -7.93
CA GLY A 60 11.93 2.16 -7.15
C GLY A 60 10.59 2.84 -6.99
N SER A 61 9.82 2.98 -8.07
CA SER A 61 8.49 3.60 -8.03
C SER A 61 7.51 2.82 -7.15
N GLU A 62 7.53 1.49 -7.24
CA GLU A 62 6.71 0.60 -6.40
C GLU A 62 7.12 0.68 -4.92
N LEU A 63 8.42 0.76 -4.64
CA LEU A 63 8.91 0.90 -3.27
C LEU A 63 8.51 2.23 -2.64
N VAL A 64 8.51 3.32 -3.41
CA VAL A 64 7.98 4.63 -2.97
C VAL A 64 6.49 4.53 -2.67
N ALA A 65 5.71 3.86 -3.53
CA ALA A 65 4.29 3.64 -3.32
C ALA A 65 4.02 2.80 -2.06
N MET A 66 4.79 1.73 -1.86
CA MET A 66 4.72 0.87 -0.68
C MET A 66 5.01 1.67 0.60
N ARG A 67 6.06 2.49 0.62
CA ARG A 67 6.37 3.35 1.77
C ARG A 67 5.20 4.27 2.11
N LEU A 68 4.60 4.94 1.12
CA LEU A 68 3.45 5.81 1.33
C LEU A 68 2.24 5.05 1.88
N ALA A 69 1.97 3.84 1.37
CA ALA A 69 0.92 2.98 1.90
C ALA A 69 1.16 2.64 3.38
N VAL A 70 2.40 2.32 3.77
CA VAL A 70 2.76 2.07 5.17
C VAL A 70 2.52 3.29 6.06
N GLU A 71 2.87 4.49 5.60
CA GLU A 71 2.59 5.73 6.34
C GLU A 71 1.09 5.94 6.55
N MET A 72 0.27 5.70 5.51
CA MET A 72 -1.19 5.81 5.59
C MET A 72 -1.78 4.77 6.55
N ILE A 73 -1.26 3.54 6.54
CA ILE A 73 -1.67 2.47 7.48
C ILE A 73 -1.38 2.86 8.92
N LYS A 74 -0.16 3.31 9.21
CA LYS A 74 0.22 3.74 10.57
C LYS A 74 -0.70 4.87 11.06
N ALA A 75 -0.97 5.87 10.21
CA ALA A 75 -1.87 6.96 10.53
C ALA A 75 -3.31 6.50 10.75
N LEU A 76 -3.82 5.55 9.94
CA LEU A 76 -5.14 4.99 10.07
C LEU A 76 -5.27 4.16 11.36
N LYS A 77 -4.32 3.26 11.63
CA LYS A 77 -4.29 2.48 12.88
C LYS A 77 -4.32 3.39 14.10
N TYR A 78 -3.52 4.45 14.10
CA TYR A 78 -3.52 5.43 15.18
C TYR A 78 -4.89 6.10 15.38
N LYS A 79 -5.55 6.50 14.28
CA LYS A 79 -6.90 7.10 14.35
C LYS A 79 -7.94 6.11 14.88
N LEU A 80 -7.94 4.86 14.39
CA LEU A 80 -8.85 3.83 14.87
C LEU A 80 -8.66 3.58 16.36
N TRP A 81 -7.40 3.48 16.80
CA TRP A 81 -7.04 3.38 18.22
C TRP A 81 -7.58 4.57 19.04
N MET A 82 -7.42 5.81 18.54
CA MET A 82 -7.98 7.02 19.18
C MET A 82 -9.51 6.99 19.31
N PHE A 83 -10.20 6.33 18.38
CA PHE A 83 -11.66 6.16 18.44
C PHE A 83 -12.12 4.95 19.27
N GLY A 84 -11.18 4.20 19.86
CA GLY A 84 -11.49 2.98 20.60
C GLY A 84 -11.98 1.84 19.72
N ILE A 85 -11.57 1.82 18.44
CA ILE A 85 -11.89 0.74 17.50
C ILE A 85 -10.76 -0.28 17.55
N GLU A 86 -11.08 -1.51 17.92
CA GLU A 86 -10.13 -2.62 17.95
C GLU A 86 -9.81 -3.10 16.54
N ILE A 87 -8.53 -3.42 16.30
CA ILE A 87 -8.06 -4.01 15.04
C ILE A 87 -7.80 -5.48 15.30
N MET A 88 -8.51 -6.37 14.58
CA MET A 88 -8.47 -7.82 14.78
C MET A 88 -7.08 -8.45 14.55
N GLU A 89 -6.33 -7.91 13.58
CA GLU A 89 -5.01 -8.42 13.22
C GLU A 89 -3.98 -7.31 13.42
N ASP A 90 -2.92 -7.60 14.16
CA ASP A 90 -1.82 -6.65 14.37
C ASP A 90 -1.17 -6.28 13.03
N GLU A 91 -1.09 -7.22 12.11
CA GLU A 91 -0.49 -7.07 10.80
C GLU A 91 -1.53 -6.69 9.74
N THR A 92 -1.35 -5.51 9.13
CA THR A 92 -2.18 -5.12 7.98
C THR A 92 -1.70 -5.80 6.71
N LYS A 93 -2.59 -6.45 5.97
CA LYS A 93 -2.28 -7.10 4.69
C LYS A 93 -2.17 -6.08 3.57
N ILE A 94 -0.98 -6.01 2.94
CA ILE A 94 -0.75 -5.20 1.75
C ILE A 94 -0.58 -6.10 0.53
N PHE A 95 -1.32 -5.82 -0.52
CA PHE A 95 -1.29 -6.53 -1.79
C PHE A 95 -0.55 -5.68 -2.84
N CYS A 96 0.51 -6.25 -3.43
CA CYS A 96 1.36 -5.63 -4.44
C CYS A 96 1.65 -6.63 -5.56
N ASP A 97 1.73 -6.17 -6.81
CA ASP A 97 2.01 -7.06 -7.96
C ASP A 97 3.51 -7.13 -8.31
N ASN A 98 4.36 -6.32 -7.70
CA ASN A 98 5.80 -6.34 -7.94
C ASN A 98 6.52 -7.36 -7.05
N ASN A 99 6.89 -8.49 -7.65
CA ASN A 99 7.57 -9.57 -6.94
C ASN A 99 8.90 -9.13 -6.29
N SER A 100 9.64 -8.22 -6.94
CA SER A 100 10.91 -7.74 -6.39
C SER A 100 10.70 -6.93 -5.11
N VAL A 101 9.63 -6.14 -5.02
CA VAL A 101 9.27 -5.42 -3.79
C VAL A 101 8.92 -6.41 -2.71
N VAL A 102 8.05 -7.39 -3.00
CA VAL A 102 7.63 -8.40 -2.02
C VAL A 102 8.84 -9.15 -1.46
N ILE A 103 9.70 -9.72 -2.33
CA ILE A 103 10.88 -10.48 -1.91
C ILE A 103 11.84 -9.61 -1.11
N ASN A 104 12.21 -8.44 -1.64
CA ASN A 104 13.24 -7.62 -1.00
C ASN A 104 12.82 -7.02 0.34
N THR A 105 11.53 -6.79 0.55
CA THR A 105 11.04 -6.20 1.81
C THR A 105 10.64 -7.24 2.84
N SER A 106 10.28 -8.48 2.43
CA SER A 106 9.82 -9.53 3.34
C SER A 106 10.92 -10.50 3.77
N ILE A 107 11.96 -10.71 2.94
CA ILE A 107 13.04 -11.66 3.26
C ILE A 107 14.15 -10.93 4.04
N PRO A 108 14.48 -11.36 5.28
CA PRO A 108 15.48 -10.70 6.13
C PRO A 108 16.87 -10.63 5.50
N GLU A 109 17.30 -11.63 4.75
CA GLU A 109 18.60 -11.74 4.12
C GLU A 109 18.73 -10.88 2.85
N SER A 110 17.63 -10.32 2.37
CA SER A 110 17.64 -9.48 1.17
C SER A 110 18.47 -8.23 1.36
N THR A 111 19.39 -7.98 0.42
CA THR A 111 20.27 -6.82 0.43
C THR A 111 19.86 -5.79 -0.61
N LEU A 112 19.90 -4.52 -0.25
CA LEU A 112 19.62 -3.44 -1.17
C LEU A 112 20.79 -3.19 -2.12
N LYS A 113 20.56 -3.37 -3.42
CA LYS A 113 21.58 -3.13 -4.46
C LYS A 113 21.81 -1.66 -4.81
N LYS A 114 20.81 -0.79 -4.55
CA LYS A 114 20.82 0.63 -4.94
C LYS A 114 20.67 1.54 -3.71
N LYS A 115 21.74 2.24 -3.35
CA LYS A 115 21.81 3.10 -2.14
C LYS A 115 20.71 4.19 -2.07
N HIS A 116 20.27 4.75 -3.19
CA HIS A 116 19.27 5.80 -3.22
C HIS A 116 17.85 5.34 -2.80
N HIS A 117 17.61 4.03 -2.76
CA HIS A 117 16.35 3.48 -2.24
C HIS A 117 16.40 3.14 -0.75
N SER A 118 17.56 3.35 -0.07
CA SER A 118 17.80 2.84 1.28
C SER A 118 16.76 3.30 2.30
N ILE A 119 16.35 4.55 2.26
CA ILE A 119 15.37 5.11 3.21
C ILE A 119 14.01 4.41 3.05
N ASN A 120 13.48 4.34 1.82
CA ASN A 120 12.20 3.69 1.56
C ASN A 120 12.25 2.19 1.88
N PHE A 121 13.35 1.54 1.50
CA PHE A 121 13.60 0.12 1.73
C PHE A 121 13.61 -0.21 3.23
N ASN A 122 14.41 0.50 4.01
CA ASN A 122 14.52 0.26 5.44
C ASN A 122 13.21 0.59 6.17
N TYR A 123 12.52 1.66 5.78
CA TYR A 123 11.24 2.03 6.37
C TYR A 123 10.17 0.94 6.20
N VAL A 124 10.08 0.34 5.00
CA VAL A 124 9.13 -0.76 4.75
C VAL A 124 9.54 -2.01 5.50
N ARG A 125 10.82 -2.38 5.48
CA ARG A 125 11.35 -3.54 6.22
C ARG A 125 11.17 -3.43 7.73
N GLU A 126 11.38 -2.26 8.29
CA GLU A 126 11.14 -1.99 9.69
C GLU A 126 9.65 -2.20 10.04
N ALA A 127 8.74 -1.78 9.18
CA ALA A 127 7.31 -2.00 9.36
C ALA A 127 6.93 -3.49 9.28
N VAL A 128 7.58 -4.27 8.41
CA VAL A 128 7.43 -5.74 8.36
C VAL A 128 8.00 -6.40 9.61
N ALA A 129 9.21 -6.03 10.02
CA ALA A 129 9.87 -6.59 11.21
C ALA A 129 9.09 -6.26 12.51
N ALA A 130 8.51 -5.08 12.59
CA ALA A 130 7.66 -4.65 13.69
C ALA A 130 6.23 -5.23 13.64
N LYS A 131 5.94 -6.10 12.67
CA LYS A 131 4.62 -6.72 12.47
C LYS A 131 3.47 -5.71 12.27
N VAL A 132 3.78 -4.53 11.75
CA VAL A 132 2.76 -3.53 11.40
C VAL A 132 2.03 -3.92 10.12
N ILE A 133 2.77 -4.53 9.18
CA ILE A 133 2.29 -4.94 7.86
C ILE A 133 2.78 -6.33 7.49
N LEU A 134 2.01 -7.00 6.63
CA LEU A 134 2.38 -8.23 5.94
C LEU A 134 2.13 -8.04 4.44
N ILE A 135 3.16 -8.32 3.61
CA ILE A 135 3.11 -8.03 2.17
C ILE A 135 2.84 -9.32 1.39
N PHE A 136 1.83 -9.27 0.54
CA PHE A 136 1.43 -10.37 -0.34
C PHE A 136 1.56 -9.97 -1.79
N LYS A 137 2.03 -10.91 -2.62
CA LYS A 137 1.97 -10.76 -4.05
C LYS A 137 0.56 -11.03 -4.56
N VAL A 138 0.09 -10.20 -5.50
CA VAL A 138 -1.10 -10.45 -6.31
C VAL A 138 -0.71 -10.45 -7.79
N ASP A 139 -1.52 -11.10 -8.62
CA ASP A 139 -1.35 -11.01 -10.07
C ASP A 139 -1.67 -9.61 -10.56
N THR A 140 -0.89 -9.11 -11.53
CA THR A 140 -1.05 -7.76 -12.11
C THR A 140 -2.49 -7.51 -12.60
N GLY A 141 -3.14 -8.54 -13.17
CA GLY A 141 -4.55 -8.43 -13.58
C GLY A 141 -5.56 -8.32 -12.45
N SER A 142 -5.16 -8.58 -11.20
CA SER A 142 -6.00 -8.60 -10.00
C SER A 142 -5.71 -7.47 -9.02
N ASN A 143 -4.69 -6.65 -9.28
CA ASN A 143 -4.37 -5.51 -8.42
C ASN A 143 -5.42 -4.40 -8.59
N LEU A 144 -6.23 -4.18 -7.56
CA LEU A 144 -7.29 -3.17 -7.60
C LEU A 144 -6.74 -1.73 -7.65
N ALA A 145 -5.49 -1.52 -7.21
CA ALA A 145 -4.83 -0.23 -7.25
C ALA A 145 -4.45 0.24 -8.68
N ASP A 146 -4.45 -0.66 -9.67
CA ASP A 146 -4.27 -0.32 -11.09
C ASP A 146 -5.23 0.77 -11.59
N LEU A 147 -6.44 0.82 -11.02
CA LEU A 147 -7.45 1.84 -11.34
C LEU A 147 -6.95 3.27 -11.07
N PHE A 148 -6.01 3.42 -10.13
CA PHE A 148 -5.53 4.73 -9.66
C PHE A 148 -4.19 5.14 -10.28
N THR A 149 -3.56 4.25 -11.04
CA THR A 149 -2.24 4.49 -11.66
C THR A 149 -2.26 4.43 -13.17
N LYS A 150 -3.10 3.58 -13.76
CA LYS A 150 -3.09 3.25 -15.19
C LYS A 150 -4.38 3.67 -15.90
N LEU A 151 -4.25 4.03 -17.16
CA LEU A 151 -5.41 4.23 -18.04
C LEU A 151 -5.94 2.86 -18.49
N LEU A 152 -6.92 2.35 -17.77
CA LEU A 152 -7.56 1.08 -18.10
C LEU A 152 -8.58 1.26 -19.23
N ASN A 153 -8.68 0.26 -20.12
CA ASN A 153 -9.75 0.21 -21.09
C ASN A 153 -11.13 0.10 -20.40
N LYS A 154 -12.21 0.43 -21.13
CA LYS A 154 -13.57 0.52 -20.56
C LYS A 154 -14.02 -0.77 -19.87
N LEU A 155 -13.72 -1.94 -20.45
CA LEU A 155 -14.14 -3.24 -19.90
C LEU A 155 -13.41 -3.54 -18.59
N LYS A 156 -12.08 -3.44 -18.60
CA LYS A 156 -11.25 -3.67 -17.41
C LYS A 156 -11.57 -2.70 -16.28
N ARG A 157 -11.76 -1.42 -16.62
CA ARG A 157 -12.17 -0.40 -15.64
C ARG A 157 -13.50 -0.76 -14.96
N LYS A 158 -14.52 -1.18 -15.74
CA LYS A 158 -15.81 -1.61 -15.18
C LYS A 158 -15.65 -2.82 -14.26
N GLU A 159 -14.87 -3.83 -14.67
CA GLU A 159 -14.58 -5.02 -13.87
C GLU A 159 -13.94 -4.66 -12.51
N VAL A 160 -12.88 -3.82 -12.53
CA VAL A 160 -12.18 -3.40 -11.31
C VAL A 160 -13.10 -2.61 -10.40
N ILE A 161 -13.87 -1.66 -10.93
CA ILE A 161 -14.85 -0.89 -10.13
C ILE A 161 -15.88 -1.81 -9.47
N GLN A 162 -16.40 -2.81 -10.21
CA GLN A 162 -17.34 -3.77 -9.65
C GLN A 162 -16.73 -4.61 -8.51
N LYS A 163 -15.44 -4.93 -8.60
CA LYS A 163 -14.72 -5.64 -7.53
C LYS A 163 -14.49 -4.75 -6.29
N ILE A 164 -14.24 -3.45 -6.50
CA ILE A 164 -14.03 -2.49 -5.40
C ILE A 164 -15.32 -2.24 -4.62
N LEU A 165 -16.47 -2.20 -5.30
CA LEU A 165 -17.77 -1.81 -4.71
C LEU A 165 -18.63 -3.01 -4.25
N ARG A 166 -18.10 -4.23 -4.29
CA ARG A 166 -18.76 -5.44 -3.75
C ARG A 166 -18.43 -5.64 -2.28
#